data_eb961c214ee8251661081c7dc6f16b82
#
_entry.id   eb961c214ee8251661081c7dc6f16b82
#
_cell.length_a   1.000
_cell.length_b   1.000
_cell.length_c   1.000
_cell.angle_alpha   90.00
_cell.angle_beta   90.00
_cell.angle_gamma   90.00
#
_symmetry.space_group_name_H-M   'P 1'
#
loop_
_entity.id
_entity.type
_entity.pdbx_description
1 polymer ?
#
loop_
_entity_poly.entity_id
_entity_poly.type
_entity_poly.pdbx_seq_one_letter_code
_entity_poly.pdbx_strand_id
1 'polypeptide(L)'
;MAPTDDPTVPPLRRRGARMRSAVLAATVDVLTEHGLAGTTVGAVARAAGVHETSVYRRWGTREKLILEALAEQLDTAVPLPDTGDVRSDLVGYFGTLARLLATPQGEALLRLSAERDSGLPDHRLAYWTDRLDRGAVMVRRAVDRGELPPGTDPALVIEAVGGPLFTRALISGAPLDEVFATRLVDLVLDGARAVKPGA
;
A
#
# COMPACT_ATOMS: atom_id res chain seq x y z
N MET A 1 -8.27 -11.59 -13.96
CA MET A 1 -7.96 -13.04 -13.94
C MET A 1 -8.75 -13.66 -12.79
N ALA A 2 -9.69 -14.54 -13.06
CA ALA A 2 -10.50 -15.16 -12.02
C ALA A 2 -9.63 -16.02 -11.09
N PRO A 3 -9.89 -16.04 -9.76
CA PRO A 3 -9.11 -16.83 -8.82
C PRO A 3 -9.27 -18.32 -9.17
N THR A 4 -8.15 -18.97 -9.42
CA THR A 4 -8.06 -20.42 -9.68
C THR A 4 -8.60 -21.18 -8.48
N ASP A 5 -9.59 -22.02 -8.71
CA ASP A 5 -10.24 -22.87 -7.69
C ASP A 5 -9.28 -24.01 -7.34
N ASP A 6 -8.40 -23.78 -6.36
CA ASP A 6 -7.47 -24.80 -5.85
C ASP A 6 -8.25 -25.84 -5.02
N PRO A 7 -8.34 -27.12 -5.48
CA PRO A 7 -9.11 -28.17 -4.81
C PRO A 7 -8.55 -28.60 -3.44
N THR A 8 -7.34 -28.18 -3.08
CA THR A 8 -6.67 -28.58 -1.82
C THR A 8 -7.11 -27.79 -0.59
N VAL A 9 -7.82 -26.67 -0.76
CA VAL A 9 -8.26 -25.80 0.35
C VAL A 9 -9.65 -26.25 0.85
N PRO A 10 -9.84 -26.46 2.18
CA PRO A 10 -11.14 -26.84 2.75
C PRO A 10 -12.26 -25.84 2.42
N PRO A 11 -13.50 -26.29 2.15
CA PRO A 11 -14.63 -25.44 1.72
C PRO A 11 -14.92 -24.24 2.65
N LEU A 12 -14.74 -24.40 3.95
CA LEU A 12 -14.92 -23.32 4.94
C LEU A 12 -13.88 -22.20 4.82
N ARG A 13 -12.63 -22.55 4.52
CA ARG A 13 -11.55 -21.55 4.29
C ARG A 13 -11.80 -20.78 2.99
N ARG A 14 -12.26 -21.44 1.92
CA ARG A 14 -12.61 -20.78 0.65
C ARG A 14 -13.77 -19.80 0.82
N ARG A 15 -14.81 -20.16 1.58
CA ARG A 15 -15.95 -19.28 1.85
C ARG A 15 -15.50 -18.05 2.69
N GLY A 16 -14.62 -18.25 3.67
CA GLY A 16 -14.03 -17.17 4.46
C GLY A 16 -13.17 -16.21 3.65
N ALA A 17 -12.37 -16.75 2.70
CA ALA A 17 -11.53 -15.95 1.80
C ALA A 17 -12.39 -15.14 0.81
N ARG A 18 -13.38 -15.75 0.18
CA ARG A 18 -14.33 -15.07 -0.73
C ARG A 18 -15.10 -13.95 -0.03
N MET A 19 -15.61 -14.22 1.20
CA MET A 19 -16.27 -13.19 2.00
C MET A 19 -15.29 -12.04 2.33
N ARG A 20 -14.03 -12.33 2.71
CA ARG A 20 -13.03 -11.31 2.99
C ARG A 20 -12.81 -10.42 1.76
N SER A 21 -12.51 -10.99 0.60
CA SER A 21 -12.29 -10.22 -0.63
C SER A 21 -13.51 -9.39 -1.02
N ALA A 22 -14.73 -9.92 -0.91
CA ALA A 22 -15.96 -9.20 -1.21
C ALA A 22 -16.16 -7.99 -0.27
N VAL A 23 -15.90 -8.17 1.03
CA VAL A 23 -16.02 -7.08 2.03
C VAL A 23 -14.97 -6.01 1.80
N LEU A 24 -13.70 -6.38 1.53
CA LEU A 24 -12.65 -5.40 1.27
C LEU A 24 -12.91 -4.61 -0.02
N ALA A 25 -13.33 -5.26 -1.10
CA ALA A 25 -13.74 -4.58 -2.33
C ALA A 25 -14.90 -3.59 -2.08
N ALA A 26 -15.97 -4.06 -1.45
CA ALA A 26 -17.10 -3.22 -1.09
C ALA A 26 -16.71 -2.04 -0.17
N THR A 27 -15.71 -2.22 0.69
CA THR A 27 -15.19 -1.13 1.54
C THR A 27 -14.56 -0.04 0.69
N VAL A 28 -13.75 -0.39 -0.32
CA VAL A 28 -13.15 0.58 -1.24
C VAL A 28 -14.21 1.32 -2.04
N ASP A 29 -15.21 0.59 -2.56
CA ASP A 29 -16.31 1.18 -3.34
C ASP A 29 -17.11 2.19 -2.50
N VAL A 30 -17.55 1.80 -1.29
CA VAL A 30 -18.28 2.68 -0.36
C VAL A 30 -17.43 3.89 0.06
N LEU A 31 -16.13 3.68 0.28
CA LEU A 31 -15.20 4.74 0.66
C LEU A 31 -15.03 5.76 -0.47
N THR A 32 -14.94 5.29 -1.70
CA THR A 32 -14.79 6.13 -2.90
C THR A 32 -16.07 6.94 -3.16
N GLU A 33 -17.25 6.32 -2.97
CA GLU A 33 -18.54 6.94 -3.26
C GLU A 33 -19.00 7.91 -2.16
N HIS A 34 -18.80 7.53 -0.89
CA HIS A 34 -19.40 8.23 0.25
C HIS A 34 -18.37 8.88 1.20
N GLY A 35 -17.09 8.76 0.90
CA GLY A 35 -15.99 9.25 1.73
C GLY A 35 -15.87 8.52 3.08
N LEU A 36 -14.94 8.97 3.91
CA LEU A 36 -14.65 8.33 5.20
C LEU A 36 -15.88 8.37 6.15
N ALA A 37 -16.57 9.49 6.22
CA ALA A 37 -17.73 9.65 7.12
C ALA A 37 -18.88 8.70 6.75
N GLY A 38 -19.12 8.48 5.46
CA GLY A 38 -20.17 7.59 4.95
C GLY A 38 -19.83 6.10 4.98
N THR A 39 -18.55 5.74 5.19
CA THR A 39 -18.10 4.35 5.23
C THR A 39 -18.40 3.73 6.59
N THR A 40 -19.61 3.24 6.78
CA THR A 40 -20.04 2.51 7.98
C THR A 40 -19.98 1.00 7.77
N VAL A 41 -19.81 0.22 8.86
CA VAL A 41 -19.84 -1.25 8.77
C VAL A 41 -21.15 -1.75 8.15
N GLY A 42 -22.28 -1.10 8.48
CA GLY A 42 -23.58 -1.42 7.89
C GLY A 42 -23.66 -1.16 6.39
N ALA A 43 -23.10 -0.04 5.90
CA ALA A 43 -23.06 0.27 4.48
C ALA A 43 -22.21 -0.76 3.73
N VAL A 44 -21.02 -1.07 4.25
CA VAL A 44 -20.11 -2.08 3.67
C VAL A 44 -20.74 -3.48 3.67
N ALA A 45 -21.34 -3.91 4.79
CA ALA A 45 -21.98 -5.22 4.90
C ALA A 45 -23.12 -5.38 3.87
N ARG A 46 -23.92 -4.32 3.70
CA ARG A 46 -24.99 -4.29 2.69
C ARG A 46 -24.42 -4.39 1.27
N ALA A 47 -23.39 -3.61 0.94
CA ALA A 47 -22.76 -3.62 -0.36
C ALA A 47 -22.11 -4.98 -0.67
N ALA A 48 -21.49 -5.61 0.34
CA ALA A 48 -20.86 -6.93 0.22
C ALA A 48 -21.85 -8.11 0.28
N GLY A 49 -23.14 -7.89 0.57
CA GLY A 49 -24.12 -8.96 0.73
C GLY A 49 -23.88 -9.87 1.93
N VAL A 50 -23.35 -9.34 3.05
CA VAL A 50 -23.03 -10.10 4.26
C VAL A 50 -23.70 -9.50 5.49
N HIS A 51 -23.78 -10.24 6.60
CA HIS A 51 -24.27 -9.71 7.87
C HIS A 51 -23.18 -8.88 8.58
N GLU A 52 -23.55 -7.75 9.18
CA GLU A 52 -22.67 -6.87 9.94
C GLU A 52 -21.89 -7.61 11.03
N THR A 53 -22.54 -8.55 11.72
CA THR A 53 -21.91 -9.39 12.74
C THR A 53 -20.72 -10.19 12.21
N SER A 54 -20.74 -10.59 10.94
CA SER A 54 -19.61 -11.28 10.30
C SER A 54 -18.43 -10.33 10.07
N VAL A 55 -18.72 -9.09 9.74
CA VAL A 55 -17.72 -8.03 9.57
C VAL A 55 -17.08 -7.70 10.92
N TYR A 56 -17.88 -7.40 11.94
CA TYR A 56 -17.37 -7.11 13.29
C TYR A 56 -16.54 -8.27 13.88
N ARG A 57 -16.99 -9.52 13.70
CA ARG A 57 -16.24 -10.69 14.17
C ARG A 57 -14.86 -10.81 13.57
N ARG A 58 -14.67 -10.35 12.33
CA ARG A 58 -13.38 -10.47 11.61
C ARG A 58 -12.46 -9.28 11.86
N TRP A 59 -12.99 -8.07 11.76
CA TRP A 59 -12.17 -6.85 11.81
C TRP A 59 -12.23 -6.12 13.15
N GLY A 60 -13.25 -6.37 13.95
CA GLY A 60 -13.44 -5.75 15.27
C GLY A 60 -13.88 -4.30 15.17
N THR A 61 -13.22 -3.49 14.38
CA THR A 61 -13.52 -2.06 14.21
C THR A 61 -13.66 -1.68 12.74
N ARG A 62 -14.38 -0.59 12.47
CA ARG A 62 -14.51 0.05 11.17
C ARG A 62 -13.14 0.47 10.62
N GLU A 63 -12.31 1.02 11.49
CA GLU A 63 -11.00 1.56 11.19
C GLU A 63 -10.07 0.46 10.65
N LYS A 64 -9.99 -0.66 11.34
CA LYS A 64 -9.22 -1.82 10.87
C LYS A 64 -9.70 -2.34 9.52
N LEU A 65 -11.03 -2.37 9.31
CA LEU A 65 -11.60 -2.76 8.04
C LEU A 65 -11.15 -1.83 6.91
N ILE A 66 -11.24 -0.51 7.10
CA ILE A 66 -10.86 0.49 6.12
C ILE A 66 -9.37 0.38 5.80
N LEU A 67 -8.50 0.32 6.81
CA LEU A 67 -7.06 0.22 6.59
C LEU A 67 -6.65 -1.08 5.89
N GLU A 68 -7.27 -2.21 6.23
CA GLU A 68 -7.02 -3.47 5.52
C GLU A 68 -7.50 -3.40 4.07
N ALA A 69 -8.63 -2.75 3.80
CA ALA A 69 -9.12 -2.57 2.44
C ALA A 69 -8.19 -1.68 1.59
N LEU A 70 -7.70 -0.58 2.15
CA LEU A 70 -6.72 0.30 1.51
C LEU A 70 -5.40 -0.42 1.25
N ALA A 71 -4.94 -1.24 2.21
CA ALA A 71 -3.74 -2.05 2.06
C ALA A 71 -3.86 -3.07 0.93
N GLU A 72 -4.96 -3.82 0.87
CA GLU A 72 -5.22 -4.81 -0.17
C GLU A 72 -5.32 -4.17 -1.56
N GLN A 73 -5.98 -3.01 -1.64
CA GLN A 73 -6.10 -2.25 -2.87
C GLN A 73 -4.72 -1.82 -3.38
N LEU A 74 -3.88 -1.28 -2.51
CA LEU A 74 -2.53 -0.86 -2.87
C LEU A 74 -1.65 -2.04 -3.29
N ASP A 75 -1.71 -3.16 -2.56
CA ASP A 75 -0.95 -4.38 -2.89
C ASP A 75 -1.31 -4.95 -4.26
N THR A 76 -2.59 -4.85 -4.62
CA THR A 76 -3.07 -5.29 -5.93
C THR A 76 -2.66 -4.34 -7.05
N ALA A 77 -2.74 -3.03 -6.80
CA ALA A 77 -2.43 -2.00 -7.78
C ALA A 77 -0.92 -1.79 -7.99
N VAL A 78 -0.11 -2.01 -6.93
CA VAL A 78 1.34 -1.78 -6.93
C VAL A 78 2.05 -3.03 -6.39
N PRO A 79 2.17 -4.10 -7.20
CA PRO A 79 2.87 -5.31 -6.80
C PRO A 79 4.36 -5.05 -6.57
N LEU A 80 4.97 -5.81 -5.65
CA LEU A 80 6.41 -5.74 -5.39
C LEU A 80 7.17 -6.49 -6.49
N PRO A 81 8.03 -5.83 -7.28
CA PRO A 81 8.88 -6.50 -8.25
C PRO A 81 9.99 -7.34 -7.58
N ASP A 82 10.53 -8.30 -8.34
CA ASP A 82 11.68 -9.12 -7.97
C ASP A 82 12.44 -9.50 -9.24
N THR A 83 13.05 -8.49 -9.86
CA THR A 83 13.77 -8.64 -11.14
C THR A 83 15.22 -9.10 -10.95
N GLY A 84 15.73 -9.03 -9.71
CA GLY A 84 17.14 -9.29 -9.41
C GLY A 84 18.04 -8.04 -9.52
N ASP A 85 17.46 -6.88 -9.79
CA ASP A 85 18.17 -5.58 -9.85
C ASP A 85 17.39 -4.53 -9.06
N VAL A 86 18.03 -3.93 -8.05
CA VAL A 86 17.37 -3.02 -7.11
C VAL A 86 16.83 -1.77 -7.80
N ARG A 87 17.56 -1.26 -8.80
CA ARG A 87 17.11 -0.08 -9.53
C ARG A 87 15.83 -0.37 -10.32
N SER A 88 15.80 -1.47 -11.04
CA SER A 88 14.63 -1.92 -11.80
C SER A 88 13.43 -2.17 -10.90
N ASP A 89 13.64 -2.81 -9.74
CA ASP A 89 12.59 -3.08 -8.77
C ASP A 89 12.00 -1.78 -8.22
N LEU A 90 12.84 -0.85 -7.76
CA LEU A 90 12.37 0.43 -7.20
C LEU A 90 11.73 1.33 -8.27
N VAL A 91 12.30 1.43 -9.47
CA VAL A 91 11.70 2.20 -10.58
C VAL A 91 10.34 1.63 -10.97
N GLY A 92 10.22 0.30 -11.10
CA GLY A 92 8.94 -0.35 -11.41
C GLY A 92 7.88 -0.12 -10.32
N TYR A 93 8.26 -0.27 -9.06
CA TYR A 93 7.37 -0.06 -7.91
C TYR A 93 6.91 1.40 -7.81
N PHE A 94 7.86 2.34 -7.72
CA PHE A 94 7.53 3.76 -7.54
C PHE A 94 6.95 4.41 -8.80
N GLY A 95 7.30 3.94 -9.99
CA GLY A 95 6.67 4.35 -11.24
C GLY A 95 5.19 3.95 -11.28
N THR A 96 4.88 2.72 -10.87
CA THR A 96 3.48 2.27 -10.75
C THR A 96 2.72 3.02 -9.67
N LEU A 97 3.34 3.27 -8.52
CA LEU A 97 2.76 4.09 -7.46
C LEU A 97 2.50 5.54 -7.93
N ALA A 98 3.43 6.16 -8.63
CA ALA A 98 3.27 7.51 -9.18
C ALA A 98 2.08 7.59 -10.14
N ARG A 99 1.93 6.62 -11.05
CA ARG A 99 0.77 6.53 -11.96
C ARG A 99 -0.54 6.37 -11.18
N LEU A 100 -0.58 5.52 -10.15
CA LEU A 100 -1.76 5.35 -9.31
C LEU A 100 -2.13 6.67 -8.62
N LEU A 101 -1.16 7.34 -7.98
CA LEU A 101 -1.38 8.59 -7.26
C LEU A 101 -1.78 9.76 -8.19
N ALA A 102 -1.44 9.69 -9.46
CA ALA A 102 -1.87 10.66 -10.48
C ALA A 102 -3.34 10.48 -10.88
N THR A 103 -4.01 9.40 -10.49
CA THR A 103 -5.44 9.20 -10.72
C THR A 103 -6.27 9.84 -9.60
N PRO A 104 -7.49 10.35 -9.90
CA PRO A 104 -8.37 10.88 -8.86
C PRO A 104 -8.66 9.88 -7.74
N GLN A 105 -8.79 8.59 -8.08
CA GLN A 105 -9.01 7.52 -7.11
C GLN A 105 -7.79 7.30 -6.21
N GLY A 106 -6.58 7.22 -6.77
CA GLY A 106 -5.34 7.05 -6.00
C GLY A 106 -5.05 8.23 -5.09
N GLU A 107 -5.29 9.46 -5.57
CA GLU A 107 -5.18 10.67 -4.76
C GLU A 107 -6.19 10.67 -3.60
N ALA A 108 -7.46 10.31 -3.85
CA ALA A 108 -8.48 10.23 -2.81
C ALA A 108 -8.13 9.18 -1.74
N LEU A 109 -7.67 8.00 -2.14
CA LEU A 109 -7.23 6.94 -1.22
C LEU A 109 -6.04 7.38 -0.36
N LEU A 110 -5.06 8.07 -0.97
CA LEU A 110 -3.92 8.61 -0.23
C LEU A 110 -4.36 9.69 0.78
N ARG A 111 -5.25 10.62 0.38
CA ARG A 111 -5.80 11.64 1.29
C ARG A 111 -6.47 10.99 2.50
N LEU A 112 -7.30 9.99 2.28
CA LEU A 112 -8.00 9.26 3.35
C LEU A 112 -7.03 8.56 4.31
N SER A 113 -5.97 7.93 3.79
CA SER A 113 -4.95 7.26 4.61
C SER A 113 -4.07 8.25 5.40
N ALA A 114 -3.95 9.50 4.94
CA ALA A 114 -3.17 10.56 5.56
C ALA A 114 -3.98 11.44 6.54
N GLU A 115 -5.32 11.37 6.53
CA GLU A 115 -6.21 12.21 7.33
C GLU A 115 -6.01 11.96 8.84
N ARG A 116 -5.67 13.00 9.58
CA ARG A 116 -5.33 12.91 11.02
C ARG A 116 -6.57 12.82 11.90
N ASP A 117 -7.66 13.49 11.53
CA ASP A 117 -8.89 13.60 12.33
C ASP A 117 -9.92 12.50 12.00
N SER A 118 -9.47 11.47 11.28
CA SER A 118 -10.32 10.37 10.78
C SER A 118 -10.83 9.40 11.86
N GLY A 119 -10.39 9.54 13.11
CA GLY A 119 -10.63 8.54 14.17
C GLY A 119 -9.72 7.29 14.04
N LEU A 120 -8.67 7.38 13.21
CA LEU A 120 -7.72 6.29 12.91
C LEU A 120 -6.32 6.44 13.56
N PRO A 121 -6.07 7.30 14.59
CA PRO A 121 -4.70 7.64 15.00
C PRO A 121 -3.88 6.42 15.41
N ASP A 122 -4.47 5.50 16.17
CA ASP A 122 -3.76 4.32 16.71
C ASP A 122 -3.44 3.26 15.63
N HIS A 123 -4.20 3.25 14.53
CA HIS A 123 -4.01 2.28 13.45
C HIS A 123 -3.17 2.83 12.29
N ARG A 124 -3.07 4.15 12.16
CA ARG A 124 -2.35 4.78 11.05
C ARG A 124 -0.85 4.51 11.10
N LEU A 125 -0.23 4.64 12.28
CA LEU A 125 1.20 4.32 12.42
C LEU A 125 1.46 2.87 12.02
N ALA A 126 0.66 1.94 12.49
CA ALA A 126 0.79 0.53 12.14
C ALA A 126 0.61 0.30 10.63
N TYR A 127 -0.35 0.98 9.98
CA TYR A 127 -0.56 0.90 8.54
C TYR A 127 0.67 1.39 7.76
N TRP A 128 1.20 2.57 8.09
CA TRP A 128 2.36 3.13 7.39
C TRP A 128 3.63 2.32 7.65
N THR A 129 3.84 1.82 8.88
CA THR A 129 4.94 0.90 9.19
C THR A 129 4.88 -0.35 8.33
N ASP A 130 3.70 -0.99 8.22
CA ASP A 130 3.50 -2.16 7.36
C ASP A 130 3.80 -1.84 5.88
N ARG A 131 3.40 -0.66 5.39
CA ARG A 131 3.70 -0.24 4.00
C ARG A 131 5.19 -0.08 3.75
N LEU A 132 5.91 0.57 4.66
CA LEU A 132 7.36 0.72 4.59
C LEU A 132 8.07 -0.63 4.66
N ASP A 133 7.68 -1.51 5.57
CA ASP A 133 8.26 -2.84 5.74
C ASP A 133 8.08 -3.72 4.50
N ARG A 134 6.92 -3.64 3.84
CA ARG A 134 6.67 -4.36 2.59
C ARG A 134 7.58 -3.85 1.47
N GLY A 135 7.66 -2.54 1.24
CA GLY A 135 8.56 -1.95 0.25
C GLY A 135 10.03 -2.27 0.53
N ALA A 136 10.41 -2.25 1.80
CA ALA A 136 11.76 -2.52 2.27
C ALA A 136 12.28 -3.94 1.91
N VAL A 137 11.39 -4.88 1.55
CA VAL A 137 11.79 -6.21 1.06
C VAL A 137 12.70 -6.10 -0.18
N MET A 138 12.40 -5.19 -1.11
CA MET A 138 13.22 -4.99 -2.32
C MET A 138 14.65 -4.54 -1.96
N VAL A 139 14.77 -3.63 -1.00
CA VAL A 139 16.06 -3.13 -0.53
C VAL A 139 16.83 -4.18 0.27
N ARG A 140 16.16 -4.95 1.14
CA ARG A 140 16.79 -6.07 1.86
C ARG A 140 17.38 -7.10 0.89
N ARG A 141 16.63 -7.50 -0.15
CA ARG A 141 17.13 -8.39 -1.19
C ARG A 141 18.37 -7.83 -1.89
N ALA A 142 18.40 -6.52 -2.14
CA ALA A 142 19.53 -5.84 -2.75
C ALA A 142 20.78 -5.84 -1.85
N VAL A 143 20.60 -5.65 -0.54
CA VAL A 143 21.71 -5.80 0.44
C VAL A 143 22.21 -7.24 0.46
N ASP A 144 21.32 -8.22 0.48
CA ASP A 144 21.67 -9.65 0.47
C ASP A 144 22.45 -10.05 -0.80
N ARG A 145 22.15 -9.42 -1.96
CA ARG A 145 22.86 -9.61 -3.22
C ARG A 145 24.17 -8.79 -3.35
N GLY A 146 24.43 -7.90 -2.40
CA GLY A 146 25.61 -7.02 -2.42
C GLY A 146 25.48 -5.81 -3.37
N GLU A 147 24.30 -5.48 -3.85
CA GLU A 147 24.04 -4.29 -4.69
C GLU A 147 24.04 -2.99 -3.87
N LEU A 148 23.74 -3.10 -2.57
CA LEU A 148 23.76 -2.02 -1.59
C LEU A 148 24.63 -2.39 -0.38
N PRO A 149 25.25 -1.41 0.30
CA PRO A 149 26.06 -1.65 1.51
C PRO A 149 25.25 -2.35 2.61
N PRO A 150 25.90 -3.22 3.42
CA PRO A 150 25.21 -3.92 4.52
C PRO A 150 24.58 -3.02 5.58
N GLY A 151 25.04 -1.78 5.71
CA GLY A 151 24.48 -0.77 6.64
C GLY A 151 23.33 0.07 6.06
N THR A 152 22.86 -0.25 4.85
CA THR A 152 21.73 0.47 4.24
C THR A 152 20.46 0.23 5.05
N ASP A 153 19.80 1.31 5.49
CA ASP A 153 18.48 1.23 6.13
C ASP A 153 17.39 1.05 5.05
N PRO A 154 16.73 -0.12 4.98
CA PRO A 154 15.76 -0.39 3.93
C PRO A 154 14.50 0.49 4.03
N ALA A 155 14.05 0.81 5.24
CA ALA A 155 12.86 1.63 5.44
C ALA A 155 13.13 3.07 5.03
N LEU A 156 14.29 3.62 5.38
CA LEU A 156 14.71 4.96 4.99
C LEU A 156 14.79 5.13 3.47
N VAL A 157 15.31 4.13 2.73
CA VAL A 157 15.35 4.17 1.26
C VAL A 157 13.94 4.27 0.68
N ILE A 158 13.00 3.46 1.15
CA ILE A 158 11.61 3.48 0.68
C ILE A 158 10.94 4.81 1.04
N GLU A 159 11.15 5.30 2.24
CA GLU A 159 10.59 6.58 2.72
C GLU A 159 11.15 7.76 1.93
N ALA A 160 12.45 7.78 1.65
CA ALA A 160 13.12 8.84 0.89
C ALA A 160 12.61 8.95 -0.56
N VAL A 161 12.29 7.82 -1.21
CA VAL A 161 11.69 7.84 -2.56
C VAL A 161 10.19 8.15 -2.49
N GLY A 162 9.46 7.58 -1.53
CA GLY A 162 8.01 7.73 -1.41
C GLY A 162 7.57 9.13 -0.97
N GLY A 163 8.31 9.75 -0.04
CA GLY A 163 7.96 11.04 0.53
C GLY A 163 7.72 12.15 -0.49
N PRO A 164 8.62 12.40 -1.46
CA PRO A 164 8.40 13.40 -2.50
C PRO A 164 7.19 13.10 -3.42
N LEU A 165 6.84 11.83 -3.67
CA LEU A 165 5.63 11.48 -4.40
C LEU A 165 4.39 11.91 -3.63
N PHE A 166 4.34 11.63 -2.33
CA PHE A 166 3.23 12.05 -1.47
C PHE A 166 3.15 13.57 -1.34
N THR A 167 4.30 14.26 -1.27
CA THR A 167 4.36 15.72 -1.29
C THR A 167 3.73 16.29 -2.56
N ARG A 168 4.01 15.70 -3.73
CA ARG A 168 3.38 16.12 -4.98
C ARG A 168 1.89 15.83 -5.01
N ALA A 169 1.48 14.65 -4.59
CA ALA A 169 0.08 14.25 -4.60
C ALA A 169 -0.78 15.06 -3.62
N LEU A 170 -0.28 15.35 -2.40
CA LEU A 170 -1.08 15.93 -1.33
C LEU A 170 -0.91 17.44 -1.15
N ILE A 171 0.23 18.00 -1.54
CA ILE A 171 0.61 19.37 -1.18
C ILE A 171 0.78 20.25 -2.41
N SER A 172 1.71 19.90 -3.33
CA SER A 172 2.11 20.82 -4.38
C SER A 172 1.30 20.70 -5.67
N GLY A 173 0.64 19.56 -5.92
CA GLY A 173 -0.05 19.30 -7.19
C GLY A 173 0.88 19.23 -8.41
N ALA A 174 2.20 19.14 -8.19
CA ALA A 174 3.16 19.01 -9.28
C ALA A 174 3.00 17.64 -10.00
N PRO A 175 3.34 17.55 -11.32
CA PRO A 175 3.16 16.32 -12.09
C PRO A 175 3.82 15.11 -11.44
N LEU A 176 3.06 14.01 -11.37
CA LEU A 176 3.50 12.68 -10.94
C LEU A 176 3.63 11.79 -12.17
N ASP A 177 4.88 11.48 -12.54
CA ASP A 177 5.19 10.63 -13.70
C ASP A 177 6.35 9.68 -13.40
N GLU A 178 6.59 8.73 -14.30
CA GLU A 178 7.68 7.76 -14.19
C GLU A 178 9.05 8.41 -14.24
N VAL A 179 9.19 9.51 -14.95
CA VAL A 179 10.48 10.24 -15.06
C VAL A 179 10.86 10.79 -13.70
N PHE A 180 9.91 11.39 -13.00
CA PHE A 180 10.15 11.90 -11.65
C PHE A 180 10.48 10.77 -10.67
N ALA A 181 9.72 9.67 -10.69
CA ALA A 181 9.97 8.50 -9.84
C ALA A 181 11.36 7.91 -10.12
N THR A 182 11.76 7.77 -11.40
CA THR A 182 13.08 7.27 -11.78
C THR A 182 14.20 8.16 -11.24
N ARG A 183 14.08 9.47 -11.39
CA ARG A 183 15.09 10.42 -10.87
C ARG A 183 15.24 10.38 -9.36
N LEU A 184 14.14 10.17 -8.64
CA LEU A 184 14.18 10.00 -7.17
C LEU A 184 14.89 8.70 -6.79
N VAL A 185 14.58 7.61 -7.46
CA VAL A 185 15.25 6.32 -7.24
C VAL A 185 16.75 6.44 -7.49
N ASP A 186 17.15 7.04 -8.61
CA ASP A 186 18.57 7.22 -8.94
C ASP A 186 19.27 8.06 -7.86
N LEU A 187 18.70 9.19 -7.47
CA LEU A 187 19.26 10.08 -6.44
C LEU A 187 19.44 9.35 -5.10
N VAL A 188 18.43 8.58 -4.67
CA VAL A 188 18.47 7.87 -3.38
C VAL A 188 19.45 6.71 -3.43
N LEU A 189 19.50 5.95 -4.53
CA LEU A 189 20.45 4.84 -4.69
C LEU A 189 21.90 5.32 -4.76
N ASP A 190 22.17 6.43 -5.43
CA ASP A 190 23.50 7.03 -5.47
C ASP A 190 23.93 7.49 -4.06
N GLY A 191 23.02 8.11 -3.31
CA GLY A 191 23.26 8.45 -1.91
C GLY A 191 23.50 7.24 -1.03
N ALA A 192 22.71 6.18 -1.16
CA ALA A 192 22.85 4.96 -0.37
C ALA A 192 24.18 4.24 -0.63
N ARG A 193 24.65 4.23 -1.90
CA ARG A 193 25.95 3.65 -2.28
C ARG A 193 27.14 4.47 -1.81
N ALA A 194 26.97 5.78 -1.64
CA ALA A 194 28.02 6.69 -1.20
C ALA A 194 28.27 6.64 0.32
N VAL A 195 27.33 6.12 1.10
CA VAL A 195 27.46 6.02 2.57
C VAL A 195 28.53 4.97 2.90
N LYS A 196 29.64 5.42 3.50
CA LYS A 196 30.69 4.51 3.99
C LYS A 196 30.20 3.76 5.24
N PRO A 197 30.46 2.45 5.37
CA PRO A 197 30.15 1.72 6.61
C PRO A 197 30.96 2.34 7.75
N GLY A 198 30.26 2.88 8.77
CA GLY A 198 30.90 3.36 10.01
C GLY A 198 31.05 4.87 10.18
N ALA A 199 30.20 5.69 9.53
CA ALA A 199 30.07 7.11 9.87
C ALA A 199 28.98 7.33 10.91
#